data_77f7ce04c06e64614f54608067acb985
#
_entry.id   77f7ce04c06e64614f54608067acb985
#
_cell.length_a   1.000
_cell.length_b   1.000
_cell.length_c   1.000
_cell.angle_alpha   90.00
_cell.angle_beta   90.00
_cell.angle_gamma   90.00
#
_symmetry.space_group_name_H-M   'P 1'
#
loop_
_entity.id
_entity.type
_entity.pdbx_description
1 polymer ?
#
loop_
_entity_poly.entity_id
_entity_poly.type
_entity_poly.pdbx_seq_one_letter_code
_entity_poly.pdbx_strand_id
1 'polypeptide(L)'
;DLAKVGIKAKLTKMPYFALRDKQRKEGTTPMFLMDWGSYSMNDMSAITSHFFKKGPDDFALDDDVAKWLEAGDTNSDASVRKANYAKAIKKITGQVYWLPMFNHVRNYGYREELKFIPYQDEIPRFWQYGWK
;
A
#
# COMPACT_ATOMS: atom_id res chain seq x y z
N ASP A 1 10.72 -20.58 -4.29
CA ASP A 1 9.56 -21.06 -5.08
C ASP A 1 9.56 -20.55 -6.52
N LEU A 2 10.04 -19.33 -6.83
CA LEU A 2 10.15 -18.82 -8.20
C LEU A 2 11.03 -19.71 -9.10
N ALA A 3 12.07 -20.31 -8.55
CA ALA A 3 12.93 -21.23 -9.30
C ALA A 3 12.17 -22.46 -9.83
N LYS A 4 11.09 -22.89 -9.16
CA LYS A 4 10.26 -24.02 -9.60
C LYS A 4 9.51 -23.75 -10.91
N VAL A 5 9.32 -22.48 -11.25
CA VAL A 5 8.69 -22.02 -12.48
C VAL A 5 9.72 -21.36 -13.45
N GLY A 6 11.00 -21.64 -13.25
CA GLY A 6 12.07 -21.20 -14.15
C GLY A 6 12.58 -19.77 -13.92
N ILE A 7 12.09 -19.06 -12.88
CA ILE A 7 12.51 -17.69 -12.60
C ILE A 7 13.69 -17.70 -11.61
N LYS A 8 14.85 -17.26 -12.07
CA LYS A 8 16.05 -17.07 -11.23
C LYS A 8 16.01 -15.67 -10.61
N ALA A 9 15.63 -15.58 -9.34
CA ALA A 9 15.58 -14.32 -8.61
C ALA A 9 16.86 -14.10 -7.78
N LYS A 10 17.44 -12.91 -7.87
CA LYS A 10 18.50 -12.42 -6.98
C LYS A 10 17.88 -11.37 -6.05
N LEU A 11 17.83 -11.69 -4.76
CA LEU A 11 17.31 -10.78 -3.75
C LEU A 11 18.41 -9.78 -3.33
N THR A 12 18.12 -8.49 -3.44
CA THR A 12 18.97 -7.41 -2.97
C THR A 12 18.23 -6.60 -1.91
N LYS A 13 18.74 -6.57 -0.69
CA LYS A 13 18.21 -5.73 0.38
C LYS A 13 18.78 -4.32 0.27
N MET A 14 17.93 -3.31 0.46
CA MET A 14 18.36 -1.91 0.50
C MET A 14 17.40 -1.08 1.36
N PRO A 15 17.85 0.08 1.89
CA PRO A 15 16.96 1.01 2.58
C PRO A 15 15.83 1.50 1.66
N TYR A 16 14.67 1.81 2.24
CA TYR A 16 13.48 2.22 1.50
C TYR A 16 13.73 3.38 0.51
N PHE A 17 14.39 4.45 0.97
CA PHE A 17 14.66 5.59 0.09
C PHE A 17 15.60 5.25 -1.07
N ALA A 18 16.59 4.39 -0.86
CA ALA A 18 17.47 3.92 -1.93
C ALA A 18 16.71 3.06 -2.95
N LEU A 19 15.79 2.19 -2.48
CA LEU A 19 14.92 1.42 -3.38
C LEU A 19 14.05 2.35 -4.23
N ARG A 20 13.41 3.31 -3.59
CA ARG A 20 12.52 4.27 -4.24
C ARG A 20 13.25 5.14 -5.28
N ASP A 21 14.45 5.62 -4.94
CA ASP A 21 15.27 6.37 -5.88
C ASP A 21 15.68 5.52 -7.09
N LYS A 22 16.06 4.28 -6.84
CA LYS A 22 16.39 3.33 -7.90
C LYS A 22 15.22 3.06 -8.83
N GLN A 23 14.02 2.84 -8.28
CA GLN A 23 12.81 2.61 -9.05
C GLN A 23 12.46 3.80 -9.94
N ARG A 24 12.48 5.01 -9.37
CA ARG A 24 12.06 6.23 -10.07
C ARG A 24 13.06 6.74 -11.10
N LYS A 25 14.35 6.63 -10.81
CA LYS A 25 15.41 7.19 -11.65
C LYS A 25 15.95 6.20 -12.68
N GLU A 26 16.09 4.94 -12.28
CA GLU A 26 16.78 3.95 -13.10
C GLU A 26 15.82 3.03 -13.86
N GLY A 27 14.60 2.84 -13.38
CA GLY A 27 13.61 1.92 -13.97
C GLY A 27 14.08 0.45 -14.03
N THR A 28 15.11 0.10 -13.27
CA THR A 28 15.84 -1.18 -13.39
C THR A 28 15.40 -2.24 -12.39
N THR A 29 14.34 -2.01 -11.63
CA THR A 29 13.86 -2.94 -10.61
C THR A 29 12.62 -3.69 -11.13
N PRO A 30 12.79 -4.89 -11.71
CA PRO A 30 11.70 -5.62 -12.37
C PRO A 30 10.64 -6.13 -11.36
N MET A 31 11.06 -6.43 -10.14
CA MET A 31 10.18 -6.80 -9.02
C MET A 31 10.74 -6.24 -7.73
N PHE A 32 9.85 -5.81 -6.84
CA PHE A 32 10.22 -5.36 -5.50
C PHE A 32 9.15 -5.72 -4.48
N LEU A 33 9.56 -5.84 -3.23
CA LEU A 33 8.67 -6.02 -2.10
C LEU A 33 8.76 -4.78 -1.22
N MET A 34 7.61 -4.20 -0.92
CA MET A 34 7.47 -3.11 0.05
C MET A 34 6.16 -3.26 0.82
N ASP A 35 6.06 -2.62 1.95
CA ASP A 35 4.81 -2.46 2.69
C ASP A 35 4.27 -1.03 2.57
N TRP A 36 2.99 -0.89 2.81
CA TRP A 36 2.33 0.40 2.85
C TRP A 36 1.16 0.37 3.84
N GLY A 37 1.09 1.38 4.69
CA GLY A 37 -0.02 1.57 5.63
C GLY A 37 -1.00 2.64 5.17
N SER A 38 -2.22 2.59 5.71
CA SER A 38 -3.26 3.59 5.41
C SER A 38 -3.13 4.89 6.22
N TYR A 39 -2.23 4.93 7.19
CA TYR A 39 -2.00 6.09 8.07
C TYR A 39 -3.29 6.68 8.68
N SER A 40 -4.13 5.83 9.24
CA SER A 40 -5.46 6.19 9.80
C SER A 40 -6.53 6.58 8.79
N MET A 41 -6.23 6.57 7.52
CA MET A 41 -7.23 6.84 6.49
C MET A 41 -7.93 5.54 6.12
N ASN A 42 -9.17 5.38 6.56
CA ASN A 42 -9.98 4.19 6.24
C ASN A 42 -10.70 4.36 4.90
N ASP A 43 -9.92 4.57 3.85
CA ASP A 43 -10.41 4.76 2.49
C ASP A 43 -9.46 4.11 1.49
N MET A 44 -10.00 3.60 0.37
CA MET A 44 -9.21 2.99 -0.69
C MET A 44 -8.21 3.95 -1.32
N SER A 45 -8.54 5.23 -1.38
CA SER A 45 -7.67 6.28 -1.92
C SER A 45 -6.34 6.40 -1.21
N ALA A 46 -6.26 6.01 0.08
CA ALA A 46 -5.03 6.06 0.87
C ALA A 46 -3.86 5.28 0.23
N ILE A 47 -4.17 4.23 -0.51
CA ILE A 47 -3.19 3.40 -1.21
C ILE A 47 -3.28 3.62 -2.71
N THR A 48 -4.48 3.52 -3.28
CA THR A 48 -4.66 3.50 -4.73
C THR A 48 -4.30 4.82 -5.39
N SER A 49 -4.58 5.96 -4.76
CA SER A 49 -4.23 7.27 -5.32
C SER A 49 -2.73 7.50 -5.41
N HIS A 50 -1.96 6.91 -4.51
CA HIS A 50 -0.51 7.05 -4.52
C HIS A 50 0.15 6.21 -5.64
N PHE A 51 -0.37 5.00 -5.89
CA PHE A 51 0.31 4.00 -6.72
C PHE A 51 -0.33 3.76 -8.09
N PHE A 52 -1.53 4.29 -8.36
CA PHE A 52 -2.27 3.97 -9.58
C PHE A 52 -2.96 5.17 -10.25
N LYS A 53 -2.52 6.39 -9.93
CA LYS A 53 -3.04 7.64 -10.54
C LYS A 53 -1.95 8.43 -11.25
N LYS A 54 -1.06 7.72 -11.94
CA LYS A 54 0.03 8.30 -12.75
C LYS A 54 1.01 9.19 -12.00
N GLY A 55 1.10 8.99 -10.67
CA GLY A 55 2.14 9.61 -9.86
C GLY A 55 3.52 8.94 -10.07
N PRO A 56 4.55 9.46 -9.43
CA PRO A 56 5.92 8.96 -9.60
C PRO A 56 6.16 7.54 -9.07
N ASP A 57 5.20 6.97 -8.35
CA ASP A 57 5.23 5.60 -7.84
C ASP A 57 4.23 4.67 -8.56
N ASP A 58 3.58 5.15 -9.63
CA ASP A 58 2.73 4.34 -10.49
C ASP A 58 3.57 3.74 -11.63
N PHE A 59 3.80 2.45 -11.55
CA PHE A 59 4.54 1.71 -12.58
C PHE A 59 3.63 0.98 -13.57
N ALA A 60 2.32 0.93 -13.31
CA ALA A 60 1.33 0.33 -14.22
C ALA A 60 0.92 1.32 -15.31
N LEU A 61 0.83 2.61 -14.99
CA LEU A 61 0.45 3.72 -15.88
C LEU A 61 -0.86 3.46 -16.67
N ASP A 62 -1.80 2.72 -16.08
CA ASP A 62 -3.04 2.30 -16.72
C ASP A 62 -4.08 3.42 -16.69
N ASP A 63 -4.48 3.88 -17.87
CA ASP A 63 -5.45 4.99 -18.04
C ASP A 63 -6.83 4.68 -17.47
N ASP A 64 -7.32 3.46 -17.65
CA ASP A 64 -8.64 3.07 -17.15
C ASP A 64 -8.65 3.00 -15.63
N VAL A 65 -7.60 2.42 -15.04
CA VAL A 65 -7.44 2.34 -13.59
C VAL A 65 -7.41 3.75 -13.01
N ALA A 66 -6.56 4.64 -13.52
CA ALA A 66 -6.47 6.02 -13.06
C ALA A 66 -7.80 6.76 -13.16
N LYS A 67 -8.54 6.59 -14.28
CA LYS A 67 -9.86 7.18 -14.49
C LYS A 67 -10.91 6.69 -13.48
N TRP A 68 -10.95 5.39 -13.21
CA TRP A 68 -11.91 4.84 -12.23
C TRP A 68 -11.57 5.27 -10.81
N LEU A 69 -10.30 5.31 -10.46
CA LEU A 69 -9.86 5.80 -9.15
C LEU A 69 -10.22 7.27 -8.98
N GLU A 70 -9.97 8.12 -9.98
CA GLU A 70 -10.36 9.53 -9.92
C GLU A 70 -11.88 9.70 -9.75
N ALA A 71 -12.67 8.93 -10.49
CA ALA A 71 -14.13 8.96 -10.35
C ALA A 71 -14.61 8.46 -8.97
N GLY A 72 -13.88 7.54 -8.34
CA GLY A 72 -14.14 7.11 -6.97
C GLY A 72 -13.72 8.13 -5.92
N ASP A 73 -12.56 8.75 -6.08
CA ASP A 73 -12.00 9.70 -5.11
C ASP A 73 -12.80 11.02 -5.05
N THR A 74 -13.31 11.48 -6.18
CA THR A 74 -13.99 12.78 -6.31
C THR A 74 -15.51 12.71 -6.11
N ASN A 75 -16.08 11.53 -5.84
CA ASN A 75 -17.52 11.36 -5.66
C ASN A 75 -17.88 11.08 -4.20
N SER A 76 -18.95 11.70 -3.70
CA SER A 76 -19.46 11.46 -2.34
C SER A 76 -20.49 10.31 -2.24
N ASP A 77 -21.07 9.88 -3.36
CA ASP A 77 -22.00 8.74 -3.38
C ASP A 77 -21.25 7.42 -3.17
N ALA A 78 -21.60 6.72 -2.10
CA ALA A 78 -20.94 5.48 -1.72
C ALA A 78 -21.10 4.35 -2.78
N SER A 79 -22.20 4.31 -3.52
CA SER A 79 -22.45 3.31 -4.55
C SER A 79 -21.57 3.56 -5.78
N VAL A 80 -21.44 4.81 -6.19
CA VAL A 80 -20.59 5.25 -7.29
C VAL A 80 -19.12 4.98 -6.94
N ARG A 81 -18.69 5.34 -5.72
CA ARG A 81 -17.35 5.06 -5.22
C ARG A 81 -17.03 3.57 -5.28
N LYS A 82 -17.90 2.76 -4.66
CA LYS A 82 -17.75 1.30 -4.62
C LYS A 82 -17.65 0.68 -6.01
N ALA A 83 -18.50 1.11 -6.96
CA ALA A 83 -18.49 0.59 -8.31
C ALA A 83 -17.18 0.92 -9.05
N ASN A 84 -16.67 2.13 -8.91
CA ASN A 84 -15.43 2.55 -9.56
C ASN A 84 -14.20 1.87 -8.93
N TYR A 85 -14.09 1.83 -7.62
CA TYR A 85 -13.01 1.10 -6.95
C TYR A 85 -13.03 -0.40 -7.28
N ALA A 86 -14.21 -1.02 -7.36
CA ALA A 86 -14.31 -2.42 -7.74
C ALA A 86 -13.76 -2.70 -9.15
N LYS A 87 -14.04 -1.82 -10.13
CA LYS A 87 -13.48 -1.92 -11.48
C LYS A 87 -11.94 -1.79 -11.45
N ALA A 88 -11.43 -0.78 -10.74
CA ALA A 88 -10.00 -0.53 -10.63
C ALA A 88 -9.28 -1.73 -9.99
N ILE A 89 -9.75 -2.20 -8.83
CA ILE A 89 -9.15 -3.34 -8.12
C ILE A 89 -9.21 -4.61 -8.96
N LYS A 90 -10.33 -4.88 -9.63
CA LYS A 90 -10.44 -6.04 -10.51
C LYS A 90 -9.42 -6.01 -11.65
N LYS A 91 -9.14 -4.84 -12.22
CA LYS A 91 -8.11 -4.71 -13.26
C LYS A 91 -6.71 -4.83 -12.68
N ILE A 92 -6.41 -4.15 -11.58
CA ILE A 92 -5.10 -4.22 -10.89
C ILE A 92 -4.74 -5.67 -10.55
N THR A 93 -5.67 -6.42 -9.95
CA THR A 93 -5.44 -7.82 -9.57
C THR A 93 -5.43 -8.76 -10.77
N GLY A 94 -6.29 -8.54 -11.76
CA GLY A 94 -6.36 -9.35 -12.97
C GLY A 94 -5.13 -9.21 -13.87
N GLN A 95 -4.51 -8.03 -13.91
CA GLN A 95 -3.25 -7.77 -14.63
C GLN A 95 -2.01 -8.04 -13.76
N VAL A 96 -2.21 -8.40 -12.49
CA VAL A 96 -1.13 -8.66 -11.53
C VAL A 96 -0.15 -7.48 -11.42
N TYR A 97 -0.66 -6.24 -11.46
CA TYR A 97 0.17 -5.05 -11.22
C TYR A 97 0.75 -5.08 -9.81
N TRP A 98 -0.03 -5.56 -8.86
CA TRP A 98 0.40 -5.83 -7.49
C TRP A 98 -0.03 -7.22 -7.05
N LEU A 99 0.83 -7.87 -6.25
CA LEU A 99 0.54 -9.11 -5.56
C LEU A 99 0.48 -8.84 -4.05
N PRO A 100 -0.70 -8.64 -3.45
CA PRO A 100 -0.84 -8.59 -1.99
C PRO A 100 -0.40 -9.91 -1.38
N MET A 101 0.54 -9.88 -0.45
CA MET A 101 1.15 -11.09 0.10
C MET A 101 0.70 -11.36 1.53
N PHE A 102 0.87 -10.39 2.43
CA PHE A 102 0.54 -10.55 3.84
C PHE A 102 0.44 -9.17 4.53
N ASN A 103 -0.16 -9.16 5.70
CA ASN A 103 -0.11 -8.02 6.61
C ASN A 103 0.93 -8.28 7.70
N HIS A 104 1.68 -7.27 8.08
CA HIS A 104 2.62 -7.37 9.20
C HIS A 104 1.88 -7.48 10.53
N VAL A 105 2.40 -8.33 11.41
CA VAL A 105 2.05 -8.32 12.82
C VAL A 105 2.94 -7.31 13.54
N ARG A 106 2.35 -6.38 14.26
CA ARG A 106 3.09 -5.40 15.08
C ARG A 106 3.11 -5.83 16.53
N ASN A 107 4.28 -5.80 17.13
CA ASN A 107 4.48 -6.08 18.53
C ASN A 107 4.81 -4.78 19.25
N TYR A 108 4.12 -4.52 20.36
CA TYR A 108 4.32 -3.35 21.20
C TYR A 108 4.88 -3.78 22.54
N GLY A 109 6.05 -3.25 22.92
CA GLY A 109 6.59 -3.35 24.27
C GLY A 109 6.24 -2.09 25.06
N TYR A 110 5.63 -2.23 26.24
CA TYR A 110 5.30 -1.11 27.12
C TYR A 110 5.41 -1.52 28.59
N ARG A 111 5.53 -0.54 29.48
CA ARG A 111 5.58 -0.77 30.92
C ARG A 111 4.23 -1.18 31.44
N GLU A 112 4.18 -2.07 32.44
CA GLU A 112 2.92 -2.59 33.01
C GLU A 112 2.04 -1.49 33.58
N GLU A 113 2.65 -0.45 34.15
CA GLU A 113 1.95 0.68 34.75
C GLU A 113 1.30 1.62 33.71
N LEU A 114 1.68 1.49 32.43
CA LEU A 114 1.11 2.30 31.37
C LEU A 114 -0.21 1.71 30.90
N LYS A 115 -1.26 2.52 30.93
CA LYS A 115 -2.51 2.25 30.23
C LYS A 115 -2.27 2.51 28.74
N PHE A 116 -2.00 1.45 27.98
CA PHE A 116 -1.68 1.50 26.57
C PHE A 116 -2.78 0.86 25.73
N ILE A 117 -3.14 1.50 24.61
CA ILE A 117 -4.11 1.00 23.65
C ILE A 117 -3.42 0.91 22.29
N PRO A 118 -3.15 -0.31 21.75
CA PRO A 118 -2.63 -0.47 20.40
C PRO A 118 -3.72 -0.23 19.36
N TYR A 119 -3.36 0.42 18.26
CA TYR A 119 -4.22 0.62 17.10
C TYR A 119 -3.67 -0.08 15.87
N GLN A 120 -4.56 -0.60 15.03
CA GLN A 120 -4.18 -1.31 13.80
C GLN A 120 -3.50 -0.41 12.76
N ASP A 121 -3.78 0.89 12.80
CA ASP A 121 -3.18 1.89 11.91
C ASP A 121 -1.79 2.35 12.35
N GLU A 122 -1.24 1.78 13.43
CA GLU A 122 0.10 2.03 13.97
C GLU A 122 0.33 3.47 14.46
N ILE A 123 -0.71 4.31 14.47
CA ILE A 123 -0.57 5.70 14.91
C ILE A 123 -0.78 5.81 16.41
N PRO A 124 0.23 6.25 17.17
CA PRO A 124 0.10 6.44 18.61
C PRO A 124 -0.83 7.61 18.93
N ARG A 125 -1.78 7.37 19.82
CA ARG A 125 -2.72 8.40 20.32
C ARG A 125 -2.38 8.72 21.77
N PHE A 126 -1.32 9.49 21.95
CA PHE A 126 -0.75 9.81 23.28
C PHE A 126 -1.77 10.39 24.26
N TRP A 127 -2.79 11.12 23.79
CA TRP A 127 -3.89 11.64 24.61
C TRP A 127 -4.79 10.58 25.23
N GLN A 128 -4.70 9.32 24.78
CA GLN A 128 -5.45 8.18 25.31
C GLN A 128 -4.61 7.31 26.25
N TYR A 129 -3.32 7.61 26.37
CA TYR A 129 -2.44 6.91 27.28
C TYR A 129 -2.54 7.54 28.67
N GLY A 130 -2.31 6.73 29.68
CA GLY A 130 -2.32 7.17 31.09
C GLY A 130 -1.56 6.20 31.97
N TRP A 131 -1.38 6.58 33.19
CA TRP A 131 -0.83 5.70 34.20
C TRP A 131 -2.00 4.97 34.90
N LYS A 132 -1.74 3.72 35.32
CA LYS A 132 -2.67 2.94 36.13
C LYS A 132 -2.58 3.35 37.60
#